data_1bf7c6850347a56f6adc7e87724022c6
#
_entry.id   1bf7c6850347a56f6adc7e87724022c6
#
_cell.length_a   1.000
_cell.length_b   1.000
_cell.length_c   1.000
_cell.angle_alpha   90.00
_cell.angle_beta   90.00
_cell.angle_gamma   90.00
#
_symmetry.space_group_name_H-M   'P 1'
#
loop_
_entity.id
_entity.type
_entity.pdbx_description
1 polymer ?
#
loop_
_entity_poly.entity_id
_entity_poly.type
_entity_poly.pdbx_seq_one_letter_code
_entity_poly.pdbx_strand_id
1 'polypeptide(L)'
;MIYPNIRIEMERGGFTVHQLAAILGLPLNTLIYKLYGKCEFTLYEMECLADLFGCSLDYLVGHRREGVKLHWRHGHRKRQLLKRLSE
;
A
#
# COMPACT_ATOMS: atom_id res chain seq x y z
N MET A 1 8.29 0.81 10.49
CA MET A 1 7.76 0.64 9.15
C MET A 1 6.99 1.87 8.77
N ILE A 2 7.22 2.37 7.57
CA ILE A 2 6.55 3.60 7.21
C ILE A 2 5.21 3.40 6.53
N TYR A 3 4.78 2.20 6.36
CA TYR A 3 3.48 1.96 5.77
C TYR A 3 2.63 1.21 6.79
N PRO A 4 2.05 1.93 7.73
CA PRO A 4 1.32 1.26 8.81
C PRO A 4 0.15 0.41 8.31
N ASN A 5 -0.47 0.82 7.21
CA ASN A 5 -1.61 0.06 6.73
C ASN A 5 -1.17 -1.27 6.10
N ILE A 6 0.03 -1.32 5.57
CA ILE A 6 0.55 -2.58 5.08
C ILE A 6 0.74 -3.52 6.26
N ARG A 7 1.26 -3.01 7.36
CA ARG A 7 1.45 -3.86 8.53
C ARG A 7 0.13 -4.36 9.06
N ILE A 8 -0.87 -3.50 9.11
CA ILE A 8 -2.19 -3.90 9.59
C ILE A 8 -2.75 -5.02 8.71
N GLU A 9 -2.62 -4.89 7.40
CA GLU A 9 -3.16 -5.90 6.51
C GLU A 9 -2.36 -7.20 6.57
N MET A 10 -1.07 -7.11 6.79
CA MET A 10 -0.28 -8.32 6.96
C MET A 10 -0.74 -9.06 8.19
N GLU A 11 -0.97 -8.35 9.27
CA GLU A 11 -1.41 -8.99 10.49
C GLU A 11 -2.80 -9.55 10.35
N ARG A 12 -3.68 -8.79 9.69
CA ARG A 12 -5.03 -9.27 9.52
C ARG A 12 -5.07 -10.52 8.65
N GLY A 13 -4.25 -10.62 7.64
CA GLY A 13 -4.23 -11.78 6.77
C GLY A 13 -3.30 -12.90 7.19
N GLY A 14 -2.51 -12.65 8.22
CA GLY A 14 -1.56 -13.68 8.68
C GLY A 14 -0.34 -13.82 7.79
N PHE A 15 0.06 -12.75 7.09
CA PHE A 15 1.20 -12.83 6.21
C PHE A 15 2.48 -12.44 6.93
N THR A 16 3.55 -13.18 6.67
CA THR A 16 4.84 -12.83 7.21
C THR A 16 5.62 -12.07 6.15
N VAL A 17 6.71 -11.41 6.52
CA VAL A 17 7.52 -10.71 5.55
C VAL A 17 8.12 -11.69 4.56
N HIS A 18 8.44 -12.90 4.98
CA HIS A 18 8.97 -13.89 4.06
C HIS A 18 7.94 -14.23 2.99
N GLN A 19 6.70 -14.38 3.39
CA GLN A 19 5.65 -14.69 2.45
C GLN A 19 5.42 -13.55 1.48
N LEU A 20 5.45 -12.34 1.97
CA LEU A 20 5.25 -11.20 1.12
C LEU A 20 6.39 -11.08 0.13
N ALA A 21 7.62 -11.31 0.56
CA ALA A 21 8.77 -11.25 -0.33
C ALA A 21 8.60 -12.26 -1.46
N ALA A 22 8.17 -13.45 -1.12
CA ALA A 22 7.97 -14.49 -2.12
C ALA A 22 6.87 -14.09 -3.11
N ILE A 23 5.79 -13.53 -2.62
CA ILE A 23 4.68 -13.14 -3.47
C ILE A 23 5.10 -12.03 -4.41
N LEU A 24 5.89 -11.10 -3.94
CA LEU A 24 6.33 -10.00 -4.77
C LEU A 24 7.56 -10.34 -5.62
N GLY A 25 8.16 -11.47 -5.38
CA GLY A 25 9.36 -11.86 -6.12
C GLY A 25 10.57 -11.05 -5.72
N LEU A 26 10.66 -10.62 -4.48
CA LEU A 26 11.76 -9.81 -4.02
C LEU A 26 12.63 -10.54 -3.01
N PRO A 27 13.91 -10.25 -2.97
CA PRO A 27 14.72 -10.75 -1.87
C PRO A 27 14.21 -10.17 -0.57
N LEU A 28 14.33 -10.90 0.50
CA LEU A 28 13.82 -10.50 1.79
C LEU A 28 14.38 -9.15 2.21
N ASN A 29 15.67 -8.95 2.07
CA ASN A 29 16.28 -7.71 2.47
C ASN A 29 15.72 -6.53 1.69
N THR A 30 15.45 -6.72 0.41
CA THR A 30 14.89 -5.68 -0.42
C THR A 30 13.50 -5.31 0.08
N LEU A 31 12.71 -6.29 0.41
CA LEU A 31 11.38 -6.00 0.92
C LEU A 31 11.46 -5.22 2.23
N ILE A 32 12.34 -5.61 3.10
CA ILE A 32 12.47 -4.95 4.38
C ILE A 32 12.90 -3.50 4.18
N TYR A 33 13.82 -3.25 3.26
CA TYR A 33 14.24 -1.90 2.97
C TYR A 33 13.07 -1.06 2.46
N LYS A 34 12.23 -1.65 1.63
CA LYS A 34 11.09 -0.92 1.11
C LYS A 34 10.08 -0.63 2.21
N LEU A 35 9.87 -1.57 3.08
CA LEU A 35 8.91 -1.37 4.16
C LEU A 35 9.36 -0.27 5.12
N TYR A 36 10.66 -0.09 5.26
CA TYR A 36 11.16 0.93 6.14
C TYR A 36 11.55 2.23 5.44
N GLY A 37 11.24 2.30 4.17
CA GLY A 37 11.43 3.56 3.45
C GLY A 37 12.79 3.80 2.89
N LYS A 38 13.69 2.81 2.93
CA LYS A 38 15.01 2.99 2.38
C LYS A 38 15.01 2.84 0.89
N CYS A 39 14.03 2.16 0.35
CA CYS A 39 13.84 2.03 -1.08
C CYS A 39 12.37 2.25 -1.30
N GLU A 40 11.99 2.65 -2.50
CA GLU A 40 10.59 2.85 -2.77
C GLU A 40 9.97 1.66 -3.40
N PHE A 41 8.71 1.40 -3.11
CA PHE A 41 7.98 0.36 -3.81
C PHE A 41 7.68 0.88 -5.21
N THR A 42 7.70 -0.02 -6.17
CA THR A 42 7.23 0.34 -7.50
C THR A 42 5.71 0.31 -7.48
N LEU A 43 5.12 0.96 -8.46
CA LEU A 43 3.68 0.94 -8.56
C LEU A 43 3.18 -0.47 -8.72
N TYR A 44 3.87 -1.27 -9.51
CA TYR A 44 3.45 -2.65 -9.72
C TYR A 44 3.44 -3.42 -8.39
N GLU A 45 4.44 -3.22 -7.58
CA GLU A 45 4.51 -3.90 -6.29
C GLU A 45 3.37 -3.47 -5.38
N MET A 46 3.07 -2.20 -5.39
CA MET A 46 1.98 -1.72 -4.57
C MET A 46 0.64 -2.25 -5.08
N GLU A 47 0.49 -2.36 -6.38
CA GLU A 47 -0.73 -2.91 -6.94
C GLU A 47 -0.88 -4.37 -6.54
N CYS A 48 0.21 -5.11 -6.54
CA CYS A 48 0.16 -6.51 -6.12
C CYS A 48 -0.26 -6.62 -4.66
N LEU A 49 0.25 -5.73 -3.81
CA LEU A 49 -0.13 -5.77 -2.42
C LEU A 49 -1.60 -5.38 -2.25
N ALA A 50 -2.06 -4.40 -3.01
CA ALA A 50 -3.45 -3.99 -2.92
C ALA A 50 -4.37 -5.13 -3.33
N ASP A 51 -4.00 -5.83 -4.39
CA ASP A 51 -4.80 -6.96 -4.84
C ASP A 51 -4.76 -8.08 -3.79
N LEU A 52 -3.61 -8.35 -3.25
CA LEU A 52 -3.48 -9.42 -2.28
C LEU A 52 -4.32 -9.14 -1.05
N PHE A 53 -4.32 -7.92 -0.57
CA PHE A 53 -5.03 -7.57 0.63
C PHE A 53 -6.48 -7.15 0.35
N GLY A 54 -6.84 -6.98 -0.90
CA GLY A 54 -8.20 -6.59 -1.25
C GLY A 54 -8.52 -5.17 -0.83
N CYS A 55 -7.57 -4.27 -0.96
CA CYS A 55 -7.80 -2.89 -0.54
C CYS A 55 -7.27 -1.93 -1.60
N SER A 56 -7.42 -0.65 -1.39
CA SER A 56 -7.02 0.33 -2.37
C SER A 56 -5.57 0.73 -2.20
N LEU A 57 -4.97 1.23 -3.25
CA LEU A 57 -3.63 1.73 -3.20
C LEU A 57 -3.53 2.91 -2.24
N ASP A 58 -4.52 3.79 -2.28
CA ASP A 58 -4.58 4.92 -1.42
C ASP A 58 -4.49 4.50 0.02
N TYR A 59 -5.22 3.51 0.40
CA TYR A 59 -5.21 3.02 1.77
C TYR A 59 -3.83 2.50 2.13
N LEU A 60 -3.20 1.72 1.22
CA LEU A 60 -1.92 1.15 1.54
C LEU A 60 -0.83 2.19 1.68
N VAL A 61 -0.83 3.16 0.82
CA VAL A 61 0.16 4.20 0.88
C VAL A 61 -0.03 5.01 2.15
N GLY A 62 -1.22 5.08 2.60
CA GLY A 62 -1.52 5.75 3.83
C GLY A 62 -1.41 7.20 3.71
N HIS A 63 -1.17 7.70 4.75
CA HIS A 63 -1.24 8.96 4.62
C HIS A 63 -0.17 9.64 4.99
N ARG A 64 0.72 9.39 4.81
CA ARG A 64 1.70 10.02 5.15
C ARG A 64 1.58 11.34 4.72
N ARG A 65 0.67 11.71 4.17
CA ARG A 65 0.54 12.89 3.75
C ARG A 65 -0.45 13.54 4.36
N GLU A 66 -0.54 13.58 5.55
CA GLU A 66 -1.60 14.10 6.15
C GLU A 66 -1.71 15.51 5.85
N GLY A 67 -0.71 16.18 5.60
CA GLY A 67 -0.86 17.56 5.33
C GLY A 67 -1.64 17.76 4.07
N VAL A 68 -1.47 16.85 3.21
CA VAL A 68 -2.11 16.99 1.97
C VAL A 68 -3.51 16.70 2.04
N LYS A 69 -3.83 15.76 2.85
CA LYS A 69 -5.13 15.34 2.87
C LYS A 69 -6.01 16.36 3.22
N LEU A 70 -5.54 17.26 3.95
CA LEU A 70 -6.41 18.16 4.33
C LEU A 70 -7.15 18.76 3.35
N HIS A 71 -6.63 19.05 2.44
CA HIS A 71 -7.41 19.86 1.65
C HIS A 71 -8.25 19.14 0.87
N TRP A 72 -8.55 18.27 1.28
CA TRP A 72 -9.13 17.59 0.53
C TRP A 72 -10.22 17.37 0.13
N ARG A 73 -10.31 17.59 -0.10
CA ARG A 73 -11.15 17.22 -0.87
C ARG A 73 -10.80 15.93 -1.19
N HIS A 74 -10.18 15.30 -0.41
CA HIS A 74 -9.96 14.00 -0.62
C HIS A 74 -11.13 13.27 -0.94
N GLY A 75 -12.16 13.38 -0.26
CA GLY A 75 -13.33 12.65 -0.45
C GLY A 75 -13.81 12.76 -1.84
N HIS A 76 -13.74 13.92 -2.36
CA HIS A 76 -14.18 14.19 -3.68
C HIS A 76 -13.29 13.49 -4.65
N ARG A 77 -12.03 13.50 -4.48
CA ARG A 77 -11.20 12.84 -5.31
C ARG A 77 -11.40 11.38 -5.31
N LYS A 78 -11.60 10.82 -4.20
CA LYS A 78 -11.84 9.46 -4.08
C LYS A 78 -13.05 9.09 -4.82
N ARG A 79 -14.07 9.87 -4.78
CA ARG A 79 -15.29 9.59 -5.43
C ARG A 79 -15.06 9.56 -6.92
N GLN A 80 -14.25 10.44 -7.46
CA GLN A 80 -13.98 10.43 -8.85
C GLN A 80 -13.23 9.20 -9.29
N LEU A 81 -12.31 8.74 -8.49
CA LEU A 81 -11.57 7.57 -8.81
C LEU A 81 -12.47 6.35 -8.84
N LEU A 82 -13.35 6.25 -7.89
CA LEU A 82 -14.24 5.14 -7.84
C LEU A 82 -15.16 5.14 -9.04
N LYS A 83 -15.57 6.30 -9.48
CA LYS A 83 -16.41 6.39 -10.60
C LYS A 83 -15.67 5.91 -11.79
N ARG A 84 -14.45 6.27 -12.00
CA ARG A 84 -13.73 5.81 -13.10
C ARG A 84 -13.55 4.32 -13.09
N LEU A 85 -13.35 3.74 -11.96
CA LEU A 85 -13.16 2.32 -11.86
C LEU A 85 -14.42 1.55 -12.17
N SER A 86 -15.57 2.15 -11.95
CA SER A 86 -16.77 1.44 -12.20
C SER A 86 -17.25 1.58 -13.63
N GLU A 87 -16.60 2.37 -14.39
CA GLU A 87 -16.96 2.48 -15.76
C GLU A 87 -16.23 1.47 -16.56
#